data_3c994eb4433186948b11583b1719d84d
#
_entry.id   3c994eb4433186948b11583b1719d84d
#
_cell.length_a   1.000
_cell.length_b   1.000
_cell.length_c   1.000
_cell.angle_alpha   90.00
_cell.angle_beta   90.00
_cell.angle_gamma   90.00
#
_symmetry.space_group_name_H-M   'P 1'
#
loop_
_entity.id
_entity.type
_entity.pdbx_description
1 polymer ?
#
loop_
_entity_poly.entity_id
_entity_poly.type
_entity_poly.pdbx_seq_one_letter_code
_entity_poly.pdbx_strand_id
1 'polypeptide(L)'
;DSTMFNYNSLANVDNNSCISYFYGCTNPTALNYNPLANTEDFSCIDYIYGCTDSTAFNYDSTANTNNNSCVVVVEGCMDQSAYNYNNTVNVHDSISCLYSASCTSGPGNPYWLNDPCYAWVISVDDYCCDNEWDTICQLTYDYCEGTWSGPLLSRTNAEKKLLKITDILGR
;
A
#
# COMPACT_ATOMS: atom_id res chain seq x y z
N ASP A 1 51.27 -34.35 14.94
CA ASP A 1 50.23 -34.94 14.12
C ASP A 1 50.03 -34.06 12.86
N SER A 2 50.28 -34.68 11.67
CA SER A 2 50.18 -33.99 10.37
C SER A 2 48.78 -33.60 9.95
N THR A 3 47.77 -34.02 10.68
CA THR A 3 46.36 -33.70 10.44
C THR A 3 45.88 -32.47 11.23
N MET A 4 46.78 -31.79 11.95
CA MET A 4 46.46 -30.66 12.81
C MET A 4 46.79 -29.31 12.16
N PHE A 5 46.01 -28.27 12.46
CA PHE A 5 46.12 -26.92 11.92
C PHE A 5 47.52 -26.33 12.12
N ASN A 6 48.09 -26.52 13.30
CA ASN A 6 49.41 -25.97 13.68
C ASN A 6 50.52 -27.01 13.57
N TYR A 7 50.40 -27.98 12.63
CA TYR A 7 51.44 -29.00 12.42
C TYR A 7 52.81 -28.35 12.09
N ASN A 8 53.83 -28.78 12.81
CA ASN A 8 55.21 -28.42 12.56
C ASN A 8 56.02 -29.68 12.22
N SER A 9 56.51 -29.78 10.97
CA SER A 9 57.28 -30.93 10.47
C SER A 9 58.69 -31.07 11.11
N LEU A 10 59.17 -30.05 11.78
CA LEU A 10 60.49 -30.04 12.45
C LEU A 10 60.35 -30.43 13.92
N ALA A 11 59.15 -30.50 14.46
CA ALA A 11 58.97 -30.94 15.84
C ALA A 11 59.19 -32.44 15.99
N ASN A 12 60.04 -32.81 16.93
CA ASN A 12 60.38 -34.22 17.25
C ASN A 12 59.83 -34.67 18.61
N VAL A 13 59.18 -33.76 19.34
CA VAL A 13 58.51 -34.07 20.62
C VAL A 13 57.14 -33.40 20.62
N ASP A 14 56.12 -34.15 21.01
CA ASP A 14 54.77 -33.66 21.20
C ASP A 14 54.70 -32.91 22.54
N ASN A 15 54.21 -31.66 22.51
CA ASN A 15 53.98 -30.84 23.69
C ASN A 15 52.48 -30.62 23.98
N ASN A 16 51.60 -31.42 23.35
CA ASN A 16 50.14 -31.37 23.45
C ASN A 16 49.52 -30.03 23.01
N SER A 17 50.21 -29.29 22.12
CA SER A 17 49.69 -28.00 21.60
C SER A 17 48.98 -28.13 20.26
N CYS A 18 48.71 -29.36 19.81
CA CYS A 18 48.00 -29.58 18.56
C CYS A 18 46.59 -29.00 18.56
N ILE A 19 46.28 -28.23 17.50
CA ILE A 19 44.99 -27.56 17.31
C ILE A 19 44.30 -28.21 16.12
N SER A 20 43.06 -28.64 16.31
CA SER A 20 42.23 -29.16 15.22
C SER A 20 41.80 -28.05 14.23
N TYR A 21 41.52 -28.44 13.00
CA TYR A 21 40.87 -27.54 12.04
C TYR A 21 39.44 -27.27 12.46
N PHE A 22 39.10 -25.98 12.55
CA PHE A 22 37.74 -25.48 12.73
C PHE A 22 37.38 -24.66 11.50
N TYR A 23 36.56 -25.24 10.63
CA TYR A 23 36.15 -24.62 9.39
C TYR A 23 35.00 -23.63 9.62
N GLY A 24 34.97 -22.56 8.86
CA GLY A 24 33.95 -21.54 8.90
C GLY A 24 34.45 -20.21 8.30
N CYS A 25 33.56 -19.24 8.23
CA CYS A 25 33.92 -17.90 7.78
C CYS A 25 34.88 -17.22 8.78
N THR A 26 36.10 -16.92 8.33
CA THR A 26 37.14 -16.25 9.13
C THR A 26 37.17 -14.73 8.93
N ASN A 27 36.33 -14.17 8.04
CA ASN A 27 36.25 -12.74 7.80
C ASN A 27 35.39 -12.03 8.88
N PRO A 28 35.98 -11.17 9.74
CA PRO A 28 35.24 -10.51 10.81
C PRO A 28 34.22 -9.47 10.32
N THR A 29 34.23 -9.13 9.02
CA THR A 29 33.26 -8.23 8.41
C THR A 29 32.11 -8.95 7.73
N ALA A 30 32.07 -10.27 7.77
CA ALA A 30 30.98 -11.09 7.21
C ALA A 30 29.84 -11.26 8.22
N LEU A 31 28.63 -11.42 7.70
CA LEU A 31 27.40 -11.63 8.48
C LEU A 31 27.48 -12.89 9.36
N ASN A 32 28.09 -13.95 8.82
CA ASN A 32 28.23 -15.25 9.47
C ASN A 32 29.65 -15.52 9.99
N TYR A 33 30.39 -14.46 10.35
CA TYR A 33 31.71 -14.61 10.95
C TYR A 33 31.69 -15.57 12.14
N ASN A 34 32.62 -16.52 12.12
CA ASN A 34 32.80 -17.47 13.22
C ASN A 34 34.15 -17.22 13.91
N PRO A 35 34.18 -16.63 15.12
CA PRO A 35 35.44 -16.33 15.81
C PRO A 35 36.21 -17.59 16.27
N LEU A 36 35.58 -18.76 16.23
CA LEU A 36 36.24 -20.04 16.57
C LEU A 36 36.86 -20.70 15.34
N ALA A 37 36.50 -20.26 14.13
CA ALA A 37 37.10 -20.82 12.91
C ALA A 37 38.56 -20.35 12.78
N ASN A 38 39.42 -21.31 12.50
CA ASN A 38 40.85 -21.12 12.19
C ASN A 38 41.19 -21.45 10.72
N THR A 39 40.20 -21.91 9.97
CA THR A 39 40.35 -22.33 8.58
C THR A 39 39.13 -21.85 7.77
N GLU A 40 39.41 -21.06 6.73
CA GLU A 40 38.39 -20.56 5.83
C GLU A 40 37.79 -21.69 5.00
N ASP A 41 36.46 -21.75 4.94
CA ASP A 41 35.68 -22.74 4.15
C ASP A 41 34.92 -22.06 2.99
N PHE A 42 35.13 -20.79 2.76
CA PHE A 42 34.48 -19.97 1.74
C PHE A 42 32.95 -19.81 1.92
N SER A 43 32.47 -19.99 3.14
CA SER A 43 31.07 -19.83 3.50
C SER A 43 30.68 -18.41 3.88
N CYS A 44 31.62 -17.45 3.81
CA CYS A 44 31.36 -16.07 4.20
C CYS A 44 30.21 -15.44 3.42
N ILE A 45 29.32 -14.82 4.15
CA ILE A 45 28.16 -14.09 3.61
C ILE A 45 28.35 -12.60 3.85
N ASP A 46 28.38 -11.82 2.78
CA ASP A 46 28.49 -10.38 2.88
C ASP A 46 27.18 -9.76 3.37
N TYR A 47 27.24 -8.60 4.04
CA TYR A 47 26.08 -7.81 4.37
C TYR A 47 25.52 -7.15 3.11
N ILE A 48 24.26 -7.44 2.80
CA ILE A 48 23.47 -6.78 1.76
C ILE A 48 22.39 -5.97 2.46
N TYR A 49 22.58 -4.66 2.52
CA TYR A 49 21.70 -3.76 3.24
C TYR A 49 20.52 -3.33 2.36
N GLY A 50 19.30 -3.46 2.90
CA GLY A 50 18.07 -3.03 2.23
C GLY A 50 16.87 -3.15 3.17
N CYS A 51 15.68 -2.92 2.63
CA CYS A 51 14.44 -3.20 3.34
C CYS A 51 14.13 -4.70 3.28
N THR A 52 14.12 -5.35 4.43
CA THR A 52 13.82 -6.80 4.55
C THR A 52 12.35 -7.10 4.86
N ASP A 53 11.50 -6.09 4.98
CA ASP A 53 10.05 -6.26 5.20
C ASP A 53 9.35 -6.50 3.86
N SER A 54 8.82 -7.71 3.66
CA SER A 54 8.12 -8.10 2.43
C SER A 54 6.81 -7.36 2.18
N THR A 55 6.29 -6.63 3.16
CA THR A 55 5.09 -5.80 3.04
C THR A 55 5.41 -4.35 2.70
N ALA A 56 6.68 -3.96 2.71
CA ALA A 56 7.11 -2.61 2.39
C ALA A 56 7.15 -2.35 0.88
N PHE A 57 6.87 -1.11 0.48
CA PHE A 57 6.88 -0.66 -0.92
C PHE A 57 8.24 -0.88 -1.61
N ASN A 58 9.33 -0.69 -0.86
CA ASN A 58 10.71 -0.83 -1.34
C ASN A 58 11.39 -2.10 -0.82
N TYR A 59 10.62 -3.18 -0.62
CA TYR A 59 11.18 -4.48 -0.25
C TYR A 59 12.29 -4.92 -1.22
N ASP A 60 13.42 -5.32 -0.66
CA ASP A 60 14.54 -5.89 -1.40
C ASP A 60 14.74 -7.36 -1.00
N SER A 61 14.34 -8.27 -1.89
CA SER A 61 14.46 -9.72 -1.66
C SER A 61 15.90 -10.22 -1.59
N THR A 62 16.88 -9.41 -2.00
CA THR A 62 18.31 -9.74 -1.93
C THR A 62 18.95 -9.29 -0.63
N ALA A 63 18.33 -8.35 0.08
CA ALA A 63 18.82 -7.85 1.35
C ALA A 63 18.75 -8.93 2.44
N ASN A 64 19.86 -9.08 3.17
CA ASN A 64 19.95 -9.95 4.35
C ASN A 64 20.06 -9.16 5.67
N THR A 65 20.12 -7.82 5.58
CA THR A 65 20.31 -6.94 6.72
C THR A 65 19.47 -5.69 6.56
N ASN A 66 18.53 -5.49 7.49
CA ASN A 66 17.66 -4.31 7.46
C ASN A 66 18.47 -3.04 7.77
N ASN A 67 18.36 -2.04 6.89
CA ASN A 67 18.97 -0.72 7.05
C ASN A 67 17.98 0.35 7.54
N ASN A 68 16.76 -0.05 7.95
CA ASN A 68 15.66 0.81 8.39
C ASN A 68 15.15 1.78 7.29
N SER A 69 15.33 1.43 6.01
CA SER A 69 14.85 2.23 4.88
C SER A 69 13.45 1.82 4.40
N CYS A 70 12.78 0.91 5.09
CA CYS A 70 11.47 0.42 4.67
C CYS A 70 10.44 1.55 4.58
N VAL A 71 9.75 1.60 3.45
CA VAL A 71 8.69 2.55 3.15
C VAL A 71 7.35 1.82 3.21
N VAL A 72 6.43 2.33 4.01
CA VAL A 72 5.07 1.77 4.12
C VAL A 72 4.34 1.91 2.80
N VAL A 73 3.59 0.88 2.41
CA VAL A 73 2.65 0.96 1.28
C VAL A 73 1.52 1.90 1.63
N VAL A 74 1.29 2.91 0.80
CA VAL A 74 0.16 3.86 0.90
C VAL A 74 -0.56 3.82 -0.44
N GLU A 75 -1.72 3.20 -0.46
CA GLU A 75 -2.56 3.09 -1.66
C GLU A 75 -3.49 4.29 -1.80
N GLY A 76 -3.82 4.66 -3.04
CA GLY A 76 -4.74 5.73 -3.33
C GLY A 76 -4.62 6.29 -4.75
N CYS A 77 -5.30 7.39 -5.01
CA CYS A 77 -5.33 8.01 -6.32
C CYS A 77 -4.08 8.87 -6.58
N MET A 78 -3.29 8.50 -7.59
CA MET A 78 -2.14 9.28 -8.07
C MET A 78 -2.45 10.07 -9.35
N ASP A 79 -3.68 10.07 -9.83
CA ASP A 79 -4.08 10.87 -10.99
C ASP A 79 -4.34 12.32 -10.58
N GLN A 80 -3.53 13.24 -11.11
CA GLN A 80 -3.61 14.66 -10.80
C GLN A 80 -4.92 15.32 -11.27
N SER A 81 -5.64 14.68 -12.20
CA SER A 81 -6.94 15.15 -12.65
C SER A 81 -8.09 14.73 -11.74
N ALA A 82 -7.84 13.78 -10.85
CA ALA A 82 -8.83 13.31 -9.90
C ALA A 82 -8.98 14.28 -8.71
N TYR A 83 -10.20 14.41 -8.22
CA TYR A 83 -10.52 15.25 -7.07
C TYR A 83 -9.78 14.84 -5.78
N ASN A 84 -9.64 13.53 -5.58
CA ASN A 84 -8.96 12.96 -4.42
C ASN A 84 -7.50 12.59 -4.71
N TYR A 85 -6.85 13.29 -5.65
CA TYR A 85 -5.43 13.16 -5.88
C TYR A 85 -4.65 13.32 -4.58
N ASN A 86 -3.75 12.39 -4.33
CA ASN A 86 -2.89 12.42 -3.15
C ASN A 86 -1.43 12.13 -3.55
N ASN A 87 -0.58 13.13 -3.39
CA ASN A 87 0.84 13.04 -3.73
C ASN A 87 1.69 12.28 -2.71
N THR A 88 1.11 11.85 -1.59
CA THR A 88 1.81 11.03 -0.57
C THR A 88 1.64 9.52 -0.81
N VAL A 89 0.79 9.15 -1.77
CA VAL A 89 0.54 7.78 -2.18
C VAL A 89 1.73 7.25 -2.98
N ASN A 90 2.11 6.01 -2.75
CA ASN A 90 3.20 5.34 -3.48
C ASN A 90 2.74 4.13 -4.29
N VAL A 91 1.48 3.69 -4.10
CA VAL A 91 0.84 2.67 -4.94
C VAL A 91 -0.46 3.22 -5.51
N HIS A 92 -0.53 3.30 -6.84
CA HIS A 92 -1.71 3.82 -7.52
C HIS A 92 -2.86 2.82 -7.50
N ASP A 93 -3.98 3.22 -6.89
CA ASP A 93 -5.27 2.54 -7.02
C ASP A 93 -6.19 3.37 -7.94
N SER A 94 -6.31 2.94 -9.19
CA SER A 94 -7.12 3.63 -10.19
C SER A 94 -8.63 3.57 -9.88
N ILE A 95 -9.07 2.56 -9.11
CA ILE A 95 -10.48 2.39 -8.73
C ILE A 95 -10.88 3.42 -7.68
N SER A 96 -9.94 3.81 -6.83
CA SER A 96 -10.17 4.83 -5.80
C SER A 96 -10.21 6.26 -6.34
N CYS A 97 -9.83 6.51 -7.60
CA CYS A 97 -9.82 7.86 -8.18
C CYS A 97 -11.24 8.37 -8.40
N LEU A 98 -11.51 9.54 -7.87
CA LEU A 98 -12.79 10.24 -7.98
C LEU A 98 -12.67 11.41 -8.94
N TYR A 99 -13.48 11.41 -9.99
CA TYR A 99 -13.47 12.47 -11.00
C TYR A 99 -14.74 13.31 -10.89
N SER A 100 -14.63 14.63 -11.14
CA SER A 100 -15.80 15.47 -11.21
C SER A 100 -16.66 15.08 -12.41
N ALA A 101 -17.97 15.03 -12.24
CA ALA A 101 -18.90 14.96 -13.35
C ALA A 101 -18.72 16.23 -14.21
N SER A 102 -19.05 16.13 -15.50
CA SER A 102 -19.07 17.29 -16.41
C SER A 102 -20.23 18.26 -16.11
N CYS A 103 -20.54 18.45 -14.85
CA CYS A 103 -21.54 19.39 -14.37
C CYS A 103 -21.00 20.81 -14.45
N THR A 104 -21.81 21.73 -14.97
CA THR A 104 -21.37 23.08 -15.33
C THR A 104 -21.34 24.05 -14.17
N SER A 105 -21.95 23.71 -13.05
CA SER A 105 -21.98 24.62 -11.90
C SER A 105 -22.32 23.89 -10.60
N GLY A 106 -21.72 24.33 -9.55
CA GLY A 106 -21.98 23.92 -8.20
C GLY A 106 -20.84 24.35 -7.29
N PRO A 107 -21.01 25.37 -6.48
CA PRO A 107 -20.01 25.77 -5.53
C PRO A 107 -19.87 24.70 -4.46
N GLY A 108 -18.77 23.98 -4.48
CA GLY A 108 -18.22 23.35 -3.30
C GLY A 108 -18.46 21.87 -3.08
N ASN A 109 -19.23 21.17 -3.91
CA ASN A 109 -19.32 19.72 -3.77
C ASN A 109 -18.59 19.00 -4.91
N PRO A 110 -17.67 18.10 -4.58
CA PRO A 110 -17.01 17.29 -5.60
C PRO A 110 -18.01 16.27 -6.15
N TYR A 111 -18.17 16.28 -7.45
CA TYR A 111 -19.04 15.38 -8.17
C TYR A 111 -18.23 14.18 -8.66
N TRP A 112 -18.60 12.99 -8.27
CA TRP A 112 -17.85 11.77 -8.56
C TRP A 112 -18.61 10.89 -9.55
N LEU A 113 -18.15 10.84 -10.80
CA LEU A 113 -18.77 10.00 -11.84
C LEU A 113 -18.71 8.50 -11.55
N ASN A 114 -17.75 8.07 -10.77
CA ASN A 114 -17.59 6.69 -10.34
C ASN A 114 -18.39 6.34 -9.07
N ASP A 115 -19.15 7.28 -8.53
CA ASP A 115 -20.13 7.03 -7.48
C ASP A 115 -21.49 6.69 -8.11
N PRO A 116 -22.00 5.45 -7.94
CA PRO A 116 -23.28 5.05 -8.54
C PRO A 116 -24.47 5.86 -8.03
N CYS A 117 -24.47 6.23 -6.75
CA CYS A 117 -25.55 7.01 -6.16
C CYS A 117 -25.52 8.45 -6.66
N TYR A 118 -24.35 9.03 -6.79
CA TYR A 118 -24.19 10.35 -7.39
C TYR A 118 -24.66 10.35 -8.86
N ALA A 119 -24.20 9.38 -9.67
CA ALA A 119 -24.61 9.25 -11.07
C ALA A 119 -26.14 9.07 -11.20
N TRP A 120 -26.74 8.35 -10.28
CA TRP A 120 -28.19 8.19 -10.25
C TRP A 120 -28.90 9.53 -9.90
N VAL A 121 -28.46 10.26 -8.87
CA VAL A 121 -29.06 11.55 -8.48
C VAL A 121 -29.09 12.51 -9.67
N ILE A 122 -27.98 12.70 -10.36
CA ILE A 122 -27.92 13.63 -11.51
C ILE A 122 -28.73 13.15 -12.72
N SER A 123 -29.02 11.85 -12.81
CA SER A 123 -29.88 11.29 -13.86
C SER A 123 -31.37 11.51 -13.61
N VAL A 124 -31.79 11.61 -12.34
CA VAL A 124 -33.20 11.81 -11.95
C VAL A 124 -33.54 13.27 -11.63
N ASP A 125 -32.53 14.07 -11.29
CA ASP A 125 -32.65 15.51 -11.05
C ASP A 125 -31.42 16.25 -11.63
N ASP A 126 -31.53 16.69 -12.87
CA ASP A 126 -30.49 17.40 -13.62
C ASP A 126 -30.12 18.75 -12.98
N TYR A 127 -31.03 19.34 -12.20
CA TYR A 127 -30.72 20.55 -11.43
C TYR A 127 -29.50 20.38 -10.54
N CYS A 128 -29.30 19.21 -9.95
CA CYS A 128 -28.18 18.87 -9.08
C CYS A 128 -26.82 18.96 -9.80
N CYS A 129 -26.85 18.79 -11.12
CA CYS A 129 -25.67 18.89 -11.98
C CYS A 129 -25.54 20.29 -12.60
N ASP A 130 -26.64 20.87 -13.08
CA ASP A 130 -26.62 22.07 -13.90
C ASP A 130 -26.63 23.38 -13.09
N ASN A 131 -27.02 23.32 -11.82
CA ASN A 131 -27.14 24.49 -10.96
C ASN A 131 -26.32 24.35 -9.66
N GLU A 132 -26.88 23.64 -8.67
CA GLU A 132 -26.23 23.47 -7.37
C GLU A 132 -26.65 22.16 -6.71
N TRP A 133 -25.77 21.62 -5.89
CA TRP A 133 -26.07 20.48 -5.04
C TRP A 133 -26.74 20.96 -3.76
N ASP A 134 -28.06 20.95 -3.74
CA ASP A 134 -28.85 21.43 -2.60
C ASP A 134 -29.34 20.29 -1.69
N THR A 135 -30.24 20.67 -0.75
CA THR A 135 -30.79 19.71 0.22
C THR A 135 -31.58 18.58 -0.45
N ILE A 136 -32.24 18.83 -1.60
CA ILE A 136 -33.00 17.78 -2.29
C ILE A 136 -32.04 16.77 -2.93
N CYS A 137 -30.96 17.27 -3.55
CA CYS A 137 -29.89 16.44 -4.10
C CYS A 137 -29.28 15.56 -3.02
N GLN A 138 -28.98 16.12 -1.86
CA GLN A 138 -28.40 15.38 -0.73
C GLN A 138 -29.37 14.32 -0.19
N LEU A 139 -30.62 14.64 0.01
CA LEU A 139 -31.62 13.65 0.49
C LEU A 139 -31.83 12.51 -0.52
N THR A 140 -31.76 12.84 -1.82
CA THR A 140 -31.85 11.82 -2.89
C THR A 140 -30.63 10.91 -2.89
N TYR A 141 -29.45 11.48 -2.66
CA TYR A 141 -28.21 10.72 -2.50
C TYR A 141 -28.24 9.83 -1.25
N ASP A 142 -28.60 10.38 -0.09
CA ASP A 142 -28.71 9.66 1.19
C ASP A 142 -29.74 8.51 1.09
N TYR A 143 -30.79 8.68 0.30
CA TYR A 143 -31.74 7.61 0.02
C TYR A 143 -31.11 6.48 -0.78
N CYS A 144 -30.32 6.80 -1.80
CA CYS A 144 -29.60 5.81 -2.58
C CYS A 144 -28.60 5.03 -1.73
N GLU A 145 -27.86 5.71 -0.87
CA GLU A 145 -26.92 5.12 0.08
C GLU A 145 -27.61 4.33 1.21
N GLY A 146 -28.93 4.43 1.34
CA GLY A 146 -29.71 3.76 2.39
C GLY A 146 -29.60 4.41 3.77
N THR A 147 -29.07 5.61 3.85
CA THR A 147 -28.97 6.41 5.10
C THR A 147 -30.21 7.25 5.36
N TRP A 148 -31.05 7.46 4.35
CA TRP A 148 -32.32 8.15 4.42
C TRP A 148 -33.49 7.24 4.01
N SER A 149 -34.48 7.10 4.88
CA SER A 149 -35.69 6.30 4.64
C SER A 149 -36.97 7.14 4.48
N GLY A 150 -36.84 8.48 4.46
CA GLY A 150 -37.94 9.39 4.25
C GLY A 150 -38.39 9.47 2.79
N PRO A 151 -39.47 10.20 2.52
CA PRO A 151 -39.94 10.40 1.15
C PRO A 151 -38.99 11.23 0.34
N LEU A 152 -38.72 10.83 -0.91
CA LEU A 152 -38.00 11.64 -1.87
C LEU A 152 -38.84 12.81 -2.36
N LEU A 153 -38.19 13.98 -2.45
CA LEU A 153 -38.82 15.20 -2.96
C LEU A 153 -38.38 15.43 -4.42
N SER A 154 -39.36 15.60 -5.31
CA SER A 154 -39.12 15.98 -6.70
C SER A 154 -39.28 17.50 -6.90
N ARG A 155 -38.41 18.10 -7.73
CA ARG A 155 -38.53 19.51 -8.17
C ARG A 155 -39.57 19.72 -9.24
N THR A 156 -40.02 18.65 -9.91
CA THR A 156 -41.01 18.77 -11.00
C THR A 156 -42.36 19.10 -10.45
N ASN A 157 -42.78 20.36 -10.67
CA ASN A 157 -44.04 21.05 -10.31
C ASN A 157 -44.07 21.67 -8.91
N ALA A 158 -44.68 22.82 -8.81
CA ALA A 158 -44.84 23.68 -7.64
C ALA A 158 -45.47 23.03 -6.40
N GLU A 159 -45.80 21.76 -6.47
CA GLU A 159 -46.24 20.92 -5.38
C GLU A 159 -45.21 19.81 -5.19
N LYS A 160 -44.62 19.73 -3.99
CA LYS A 160 -43.72 18.68 -3.55
C LYS A 160 -44.35 17.32 -3.79
N LYS A 161 -44.14 16.69 -4.95
CA LYS A 161 -44.59 15.32 -5.23
C LYS A 161 -43.58 14.31 -4.71
N LEU A 162 -44.09 13.39 -3.87
CA LEU A 162 -43.38 12.17 -3.50
C LEU A 162 -43.09 11.35 -4.75
N LEU A 163 -41.85 11.23 -5.13
CA LEU A 163 -41.41 10.21 -6.08
C LEU A 163 -41.55 8.85 -5.38
N LYS A 164 -42.53 8.04 -5.81
CA LYS A 164 -42.47 6.60 -5.55
C LYS A 164 -41.37 6.03 -6.45
N ILE A 165 -40.18 5.94 -5.93
CA ILE A 165 -39.13 5.14 -6.56
C ILE A 165 -39.33 3.71 -6.06
N THR A 166 -40.33 3.03 -6.56
CA THR A 166 -40.34 1.61 -6.66
C THR A 166 -39.59 1.28 -7.93
N ASP A 167 -38.47 0.56 -7.82
CA ASP A 167 -37.90 -0.28 -8.87
C ASP A 167 -36.55 -0.01 -9.46
N ILE A 168 -35.71 0.92 -9.00
CA ILE A 168 -34.33 0.87 -9.45
C ILE A 168 -33.49 -0.08 -8.57
N LEU A 169 -33.88 -0.31 -7.34
CA LEU A 169 -33.19 -1.20 -6.41
C LEU A 169 -33.98 -2.47 -6.05
N GLY A 170 -35.14 -2.71 -6.69
CA GLY A 170 -35.96 -3.92 -6.44
C GLY A 170 -36.43 -4.04 -4.99
N ARG A 171 -36.72 -2.93 -4.32
CA ARG A 171 -37.32 -2.90 -2.96
C ARG A 171 -38.71 -2.36 -2.94
#